data_2ac71556421ae7649fc525cc0c6ce811
#
_entry.id   2ac71556421ae7649fc525cc0c6ce811
#
_cell.length_a   1.000
_cell.length_b   1.000
_cell.length_c   1.000
_cell.angle_alpha   90.00
_cell.angle_beta   90.00
_cell.angle_gamma   90.00
#
_symmetry.space_group_name_H-M   'P 1'
#
loop_
_entity.id
_entity.type
_entity.pdbx_description
1 polymer ?
#
loop_
_entity_poly.entity_id
_entity_poly.type
_entity_poly.pdbx_seq_one_letter_code
_entity_poly.pdbx_strand_id
1 'polypeptide(L)'
;MSIELGKFNTLRVVKEVDFGMYLDGGEEGEILLPSRYVPENCKPGDELTVFIYLDNEERLVATTLTPLVQVGEFACLEVAWINQYGAFLNWGLMKDLFVPFREQKMKMQVGKQYVIHAHLDDESYRIVASAKVDRYLSKEKAPYEPGQEVSILIWQKTDLGFKAIIENRYSGLLYESEIFQPLHTGMTLKAYVKQVREDGKIDLILQKPGQGKVEDFAATLLDYIREQG
;
A
#
# COMPACT_ATOMS: atom_id res chain seq x y z
N MET A 1 1.92 1.33 -26.99
CA MET A 1 2.08 1.58 -25.53
C MET A 1 1.14 0.60 -24.84
N SER A 2 1.62 -0.23 -23.94
CA SER A 2 0.74 -1.17 -23.22
C SER A 2 0.20 -0.49 -21.96
N ILE A 3 -1.10 -0.63 -21.71
CA ILE A 3 -1.76 -0.11 -20.50
C ILE A 3 -1.40 -0.99 -19.30
N GLU A 4 -1.01 -0.36 -18.19
CA GLU A 4 -0.84 -1.02 -16.91
C GLU A 4 -2.14 -0.92 -16.10
N LEU A 5 -2.95 -1.99 -16.13
CA LEU A 5 -4.20 -2.07 -15.37
C LEU A 5 -3.93 -2.04 -13.86
N GLY A 6 -4.69 -1.22 -13.13
CA GLY A 6 -4.51 -1.04 -11.68
C GLY A 6 -3.32 -0.16 -11.29
N LYS A 7 -2.82 0.65 -12.24
CA LYS A 7 -1.73 1.61 -12.03
C LYS A 7 -2.00 2.95 -12.70
N PHE A 8 -1.16 3.93 -12.38
CA PHE A 8 -1.14 5.20 -13.10
C PHE A 8 -0.47 5.04 -14.46
N ASN A 9 -1.12 5.60 -15.48
CA ASN A 9 -0.65 5.67 -16.86
C ASN A 9 -0.70 7.13 -17.32
N THR A 10 0.27 7.59 -18.11
CA THR A 10 0.21 8.91 -18.76
C THR A 10 -0.29 8.72 -20.17
N LEU A 11 -1.49 9.23 -20.46
CA LEU A 11 -2.21 9.01 -21.70
C LEU A 11 -2.58 10.35 -22.35
N ARG A 12 -2.62 10.36 -23.68
CA ARG A 12 -3.01 11.53 -24.47
C ARG A 12 -4.53 11.58 -24.60
N VAL A 13 -5.11 12.77 -24.46
CA VAL A 13 -6.51 13.04 -24.73
C VAL A 13 -6.75 13.05 -26.24
N VAL A 14 -7.66 12.20 -26.71
CA VAL A 14 -7.99 12.05 -28.14
C VAL A 14 -9.12 12.99 -28.54
N LYS A 15 -10.22 12.93 -27.80
CA LYS A 15 -11.43 13.71 -28.09
C LYS A 15 -12.28 13.95 -26.84
N GLU A 16 -13.08 15.02 -26.92
CA GLU A 16 -14.09 15.34 -25.92
C GLU A 16 -15.47 14.81 -26.38
N VAL A 17 -16.28 14.36 -25.41
CA VAL A 17 -17.65 13.91 -25.60
C VAL A 17 -18.53 14.40 -24.44
N ASP A 18 -19.86 14.35 -24.57
CA ASP A 18 -20.81 14.88 -23.57
C ASP A 18 -20.62 14.30 -22.16
N PHE A 19 -20.11 13.07 -22.05
CA PHE A 19 -19.96 12.33 -20.79
C PHE A 19 -18.51 12.20 -20.32
N GLY A 20 -17.55 12.85 -21.00
CA GLY A 20 -16.15 12.84 -20.59
C GLY A 20 -15.16 13.05 -21.73
N MET A 21 -13.97 12.49 -21.56
CA MET A 21 -12.93 12.49 -22.59
C MET A 21 -12.46 11.07 -22.89
N TYR A 22 -12.09 10.82 -24.14
CA TYR A 22 -11.41 9.59 -24.52
C TYR A 22 -9.91 9.80 -24.55
N LEU A 23 -9.20 8.86 -23.95
CA LEU A 23 -7.75 8.81 -23.86
C LEU A 23 -7.21 7.70 -24.79
N ASP A 24 -6.01 7.90 -25.32
CA ASP A 24 -5.33 6.94 -26.19
C ASP A 24 -4.80 5.77 -25.35
N GLY A 25 -5.48 4.63 -25.39
CA GLY A 25 -5.06 3.39 -24.74
C GLY A 25 -4.15 2.50 -25.60
N GLY A 26 -3.69 2.99 -26.77
CA GLY A 26 -2.85 2.21 -27.68
C GLY A 26 -3.57 0.97 -28.20
N GLU A 27 -3.05 -0.21 -27.90
CA GLU A 27 -3.63 -1.49 -28.34
C GLU A 27 -5.01 -1.79 -27.71
N GLU A 28 -5.28 -1.21 -26.53
CA GLU A 28 -6.57 -1.33 -25.83
C GLU A 28 -7.66 -0.39 -26.41
N GLY A 29 -7.31 0.44 -27.37
CA GLY A 29 -8.22 1.41 -27.98
C GLY A 29 -8.43 2.64 -27.11
N GLU A 30 -9.60 3.29 -27.29
CA GLU A 30 -9.93 4.51 -26.56
C GLU A 30 -10.48 4.20 -25.16
N ILE A 31 -9.90 4.81 -24.12
CA ILE A 31 -10.29 4.63 -22.72
C ILE A 31 -11.06 5.87 -22.24
N LEU A 32 -12.24 5.68 -21.69
CA LEU A 32 -13.07 6.77 -21.17
C LEU A 32 -12.54 7.31 -19.85
N LEU A 33 -12.34 8.63 -19.79
CA LEU A 33 -12.24 9.42 -18.57
C LEU A 33 -13.58 10.15 -18.35
N PRO A 34 -14.42 9.72 -17.40
CA PRO A 34 -15.72 10.36 -17.13
C PRO A 34 -15.59 11.84 -16.79
N SER A 35 -16.56 12.67 -17.21
CA SER A 35 -16.55 14.14 -17.08
C SER A 35 -16.24 14.64 -15.67
N ARG A 36 -16.72 13.95 -14.63
CA ARG A 36 -16.46 14.30 -13.21
C ARG A 36 -14.99 14.18 -12.80
N TYR A 37 -14.15 13.49 -13.60
CA TYR A 37 -12.73 13.29 -13.35
C TYR A 37 -11.85 14.06 -14.33
N VAL A 38 -12.44 14.78 -15.26
CA VAL A 38 -11.71 15.61 -16.23
C VAL A 38 -11.21 16.87 -15.53
N PRO A 39 -9.89 17.17 -15.57
CA PRO A 39 -9.36 18.41 -15.02
C PRO A 39 -9.91 19.65 -15.75
N GLU A 40 -10.00 20.76 -15.03
CA GLU A 40 -10.40 22.05 -15.64
C GLU A 40 -9.43 22.42 -16.78
N ASN A 41 -10.00 22.95 -17.88
CA ASN A 41 -9.27 23.38 -19.09
C ASN A 41 -8.54 22.28 -19.87
N CYS A 42 -8.78 21.01 -19.58
CA CYS A 42 -8.25 19.90 -20.33
C CYS A 42 -8.82 19.88 -21.77
N LYS A 43 -7.95 19.61 -22.76
CA LYS A 43 -8.29 19.65 -24.19
C LYS A 43 -7.75 18.43 -24.93
N PRO A 44 -8.34 18.07 -26.09
CA PRO A 44 -7.73 17.10 -26.98
C PRO A 44 -6.28 17.48 -27.33
N GLY A 45 -5.38 16.52 -27.20
CA GLY A 45 -3.94 16.69 -27.37
C GLY A 45 -3.15 16.79 -26.09
N ASP A 46 -3.77 17.09 -24.94
CA ASP A 46 -3.10 17.13 -23.64
C ASP A 46 -2.71 15.72 -23.16
N GLU A 47 -1.70 15.64 -22.32
CA GLU A 47 -1.32 14.42 -21.63
C GLU A 47 -1.81 14.45 -20.19
N LEU A 48 -2.46 13.37 -19.75
CA LEU A 48 -2.96 13.22 -18.40
C LEU A 48 -2.39 11.96 -17.73
N THR A 49 -1.95 12.11 -16.50
CA THR A 49 -1.66 10.96 -15.63
C THR A 49 -2.93 10.52 -14.95
N VAL A 50 -3.42 9.34 -15.29
CA VAL A 50 -4.69 8.77 -14.83
C VAL A 50 -4.49 7.35 -14.32
N PHE A 51 -5.30 6.97 -13.33
CA PHE A 51 -5.36 5.59 -12.87
C PHE A 51 -6.35 4.81 -13.73
N ILE A 52 -5.93 3.62 -14.20
CA ILE A 52 -6.74 2.76 -15.07
C ILE A 52 -7.28 1.58 -14.26
N TYR A 53 -8.60 1.39 -14.30
CA TYR A 53 -9.27 0.27 -13.63
C TYR A 53 -10.46 -0.23 -14.45
N LEU A 54 -11.11 -1.30 -14.00
CA LEU A 54 -12.30 -1.86 -14.66
C LEU A 54 -13.57 -1.35 -13.99
N ASP A 55 -14.51 -0.84 -14.78
CA ASP A 55 -15.86 -0.49 -14.30
C ASP A 55 -16.70 -1.75 -13.97
N ASN A 56 -17.97 -1.56 -13.61
CA ASN A 56 -18.86 -2.67 -13.28
C ASN A 56 -19.22 -3.58 -14.47
N GLU A 57 -19.01 -3.10 -15.70
CA GLU A 57 -19.19 -3.85 -16.95
C GLU A 57 -17.87 -4.43 -17.48
N GLU A 58 -16.80 -4.36 -16.65
CA GLU A 58 -15.46 -4.86 -16.97
C GLU A 58 -14.76 -4.12 -18.13
N ARG A 59 -15.16 -2.88 -18.40
CA ARG A 59 -14.50 -2.01 -19.38
C ARG A 59 -13.39 -1.22 -18.71
N LEU A 60 -12.31 -0.99 -19.45
CA LEU A 60 -11.25 -0.08 -19.01
C LEU A 60 -11.80 1.34 -18.88
N VAL A 61 -11.56 1.94 -17.73
CA VAL A 61 -11.98 3.30 -17.40
C VAL A 61 -10.85 4.03 -16.68
N ALA A 62 -10.71 5.32 -16.97
CA ALA A 62 -9.70 6.18 -16.36
C ALA A 62 -10.31 7.04 -15.24
N THR A 63 -9.50 7.39 -14.26
CA THR A 63 -9.83 8.37 -13.22
C THR A 63 -8.60 9.19 -12.84
N THR A 64 -8.82 10.44 -12.46
CA THR A 64 -7.79 11.30 -11.83
C THR A 64 -7.76 11.16 -10.31
N LEU A 65 -8.66 10.36 -9.73
CA LEU A 65 -8.60 10.02 -8.31
C LEU A 65 -7.35 9.18 -8.00
N THR A 66 -6.79 9.39 -6.82
CA THR A 66 -5.70 8.58 -6.31
C THR A 66 -6.26 7.46 -5.44
N PRO A 67 -6.15 6.19 -5.86
CA PRO A 67 -6.56 5.07 -5.02
C PRO A 67 -5.61 4.91 -3.84
N LEU A 68 -6.07 4.24 -2.79
CA LEU A 68 -5.28 3.96 -1.60
C LEU A 68 -4.24 2.84 -1.81
N VAL A 69 -4.31 2.14 -2.93
CA VAL A 69 -3.38 1.07 -3.30
C VAL A 69 -3.38 0.87 -4.82
N GLN A 70 -2.23 0.53 -5.38
CA GLN A 70 -2.07 0.10 -6.77
C GLN A 70 -1.80 -1.41 -6.84
N VAL A 71 -1.98 -1.99 -8.02
CA VAL A 71 -1.57 -3.38 -8.29
C VAL A 71 -0.08 -3.55 -8.02
N GLY A 72 0.26 -4.55 -7.21
CA GLY A 72 1.62 -4.83 -6.74
C GLY A 72 1.94 -4.22 -5.38
N GLU A 73 1.03 -3.45 -4.77
CA GLU A 73 1.25 -2.79 -3.48
C GLU A 73 0.42 -3.40 -2.35
N PHE A 74 0.81 -3.05 -1.13
CA PHE A 74 0.10 -3.39 0.10
C PHE A 74 -0.54 -2.15 0.71
N ALA A 75 -1.74 -2.32 1.26
CA ALA A 75 -2.42 -1.28 2.04
C ALA A 75 -3.28 -1.87 3.14
N CYS A 76 -3.62 -1.05 4.13
CA CYS A 76 -4.64 -1.37 5.12
C CYS A 76 -5.95 -0.71 4.72
N LEU A 77 -6.96 -1.53 4.37
CA LEU A 77 -8.23 -1.05 3.83
C LEU A 77 -9.40 -1.54 4.67
N GLU A 78 -10.46 -0.72 4.73
CA GLU A 78 -11.70 -1.04 5.43
C GLU A 78 -12.65 -1.84 4.53
N VAL A 79 -13.30 -2.85 5.12
CA VAL A 79 -14.36 -3.61 4.45
C VAL A 79 -15.63 -2.78 4.42
N ALA A 80 -16.06 -2.38 3.22
CA ALA A 80 -17.30 -1.64 3.00
C ALA A 80 -18.53 -2.55 3.09
N TRP A 81 -18.48 -3.72 2.45
CA TRP A 81 -19.57 -4.69 2.45
C TRP A 81 -19.10 -6.10 2.07
N ILE A 82 -19.97 -7.10 2.25
CA ILE A 82 -19.68 -8.51 2.01
C ILE A 82 -20.87 -9.14 1.29
N ASN A 83 -20.59 -10.07 0.36
CA ASN A 83 -21.61 -10.91 -0.27
C ASN A 83 -21.23 -12.41 -0.19
N GLN A 84 -21.92 -13.23 -0.97
CA GLN A 84 -21.68 -14.69 -1.02
C GLN A 84 -20.37 -15.10 -1.67
N TYR A 85 -19.62 -14.19 -2.30
CA TYR A 85 -18.34 -14.46 -2.98
C TYR A 85 -17.12 -13.96 -2.22
N GLY A 86 -17.27 -12.92 -1.40
CA GLY A 86 -16.16 -12.31 -0.67
C GLY A 86 -16.49 -10.96 -0.07
N ALA A 87 -15.45 -10.25 0.30
CA ALA A 87 -15.49 -8.90 0.85
C ALA A 87 -15.11 -7.86 -0.19
N PHE A 88 -15.65 -6.66 -0.05
CA PHE A 88 -15.39 -5.51 -0.89
C PHE A 88 -14.84 -4.38 -0.01
N LEU A 89 -13.66 -3.90 -0.36
CA LEU A 89 -12.89 -2.94 0.43
C LEU A 89 -12.90 -1.58 -0.24
N ASN A 90 -13.10 -0.54 0.57
CA ASN A 90 -12.97 0.83 0.11
C ASN A 90 -11.48 1.13 -0.17
N TRP A 91 -11.14 1.38 -1.42
CA TRP A 91 -9.81 1.78 -1.84
C TRP A 91 -9.74 3.18 -2.48
N GLY A 92 -10.80 3.98 -2.26
CA GLY A 92 -10.88 5.37 -2.72
C GLY A 92 -11.47 5.56 -4.12
N LEU A 93 -11.93 4.48 -4.77
CA LEU A 93 -12.58 4.55 -6.08
C LEU A 93 -14.07 4.18 -5.98
N MET A 94 -14.82 4.44 -7.06
CA MET A 94 -16.27 4.14 -7.12
C MET A 94 -16.58 2.65 -7.01
N LYS A 95 -15.73 1.80 -7.58
CA LYS A 95 -15.86 0.35 -7.50
C LYS A 95 -14.94 -0.15 -6.40
N ASP A 96 -15.50 -0.79 -5.38
CA ASP A 96 -14.72 -1.34 -4.28
C ASP A 96 -13.81 -2.48 -4.74
N LEU A 97 -12.67 -2.63 -4.04
CA LEU A 97 -11.68 -3.67 -4.31
C LEU A 97 -12.13 -5.01 -3.73
N PHE A 98 -12.22 -6.03 -4.58
CA PHE A 98 -12.74 -7.34 -4.22
C PHE A 98 -11.68 -8.26 -3.59
N VAL A 99 -12.05 -8.91 -2.47
CA VAL A 99 -11.27 -9.96 -1.80
C VAL A 99 -12.08 -11.24 -1.76
N PRO A 100 -11.85 -12.20 -2.65
CA PRO A 100 -12.54 -13.49 -2.63
C PRO A 100 -12.35 -14.22 -1.29
N PHE A 101 -13.31 -15.05 -0.87
CA PHE A 101 -13.15 -15.83 0.36
C PHE A 101 -11.88 -16.69 0.38
N ARG A 102 -11.50 -17.24 -0.79
CA ARG A 102 -10.26 -18.02 -0.95
C ARG A 102 -8.99 -17.22 -0.67
N GLU A 103 -9.04 -15.88 -0.77
CA GLU A 103 -7.92 -14.95 -0.53
C GLU A 103 -7.94 -14.32 0.87
N GLN A 104 -8.92 -14.65 1.69
CA GLN A 104 -9.00 -14.22 3.08
C GLN A 104 -8.23 -15.18 3.99
N LYS A 105 -7.42 -14.66 4.91
CA LYS A 105 -6.72 -15.46 5.94
C LYS A 105 -7.67 -15.84 7.08
N MET A 106 -8.62 -14.95 7.36
CA MET A 106 -9.75 -15.14 8.26
C MET A 106 -10.97 -14.46 7.65
N LYS A 107 -12.17 -14.88 8.04
CA LYS A 107 -13.40 -14.26 7.54
C LYS A 107 -13.43 -12.77 7.88
N MET A 108 -13.45 -11.94 6.88
CA MET A 108 -13.49 -10.49 7.01
C MET A 108 -14.85 -10.02 7.57
N GLN A 109 -14.88 -8.87 8.22
CA GLN A 109 -16.06 -8.26 8.82
C GLN A 109 -16.21 -6.81 8.34
N VAL A 110 -17.43 -6.39 8.05
CA VAL A 110 -17.76 -5.01 7.63
C VAL A 110 -17.30 -4.01 8.70
N GLY A 111 -16.71 -2.89 8.27
CA GLY A 111 -16.17 -1.83 9.12
C GLY A 111 -14.84 -2.17 9.79
N LYS A 112 -14.26 -3.36 9.54
CA LYS A 112 -12.92 -3.73 10.02
C LYS A 112 -11.88 -3.49 8.95
N GLN A 113 -10.67 -3.16 9.37
CA GLN A 113 -9.53 -2.93 8.50
C GLN A 113 -8.65 -4.17 8.41
N TYR A 114 -8.13 -4.43 7.19
CA TYR A 114 -7.25 -5.55 6.92
C TYR A 114 -6.11 -5.09 6.01
N VAL A 115 -4.91 -5.59 6.30
CA VAL A 115 -3.77 -5.42 5.39
C VAL A 115 -3.92 -6.42 4.25
N ILE A 116 -3.88 -5.90 3.03
CA ILE A 116 -4.05 -6.66 1.80
C ILE A 116 -2.92 -6.35 0.80
N HIS A 117 -2.78 -7.20 -0.18
CA HIS A 117 -2.00 -6.99 -1.40
C HIS A 117 -2.94 -6.94 -2.59
N ALA A 118 -2.86 -5.88 -3.39
CA ALA A 118 -3.64 -5.77 -4.63
C ALA A 118 -2.87 -6.42 -5.79
N HIS A 119 -3.54 -7.25 -6.58
CA HIS A 119 -2.94 -7.95 -7.73
C HIS A 119 -3.96 -8.18 -8.83
N LEU A 120 -3.48 -8.57 -10.00
CA LEU A 120 -4.34 -9.07 -11.07
C LEU A 120 -4.57 -10.56 -10.84
N ASP A 121 -5.82 -11.01 -10.91
CA ASP A 121 -6.16 -12.42 -10.86
C ASP A 121 -5.74 -13.10 -12.17
N ASP A 122 -4.95 -14.15 -12.08
CA ASP A 122 -4.34 -14.82 -13.24
C ASP A 122 -5.39 -15.40 -14.22
N GLU A 123 -6.57 -15.75 -13.73
CA GLU A 123 -7.63 -16.36 -14.55
C GLU A 123 -8.55 -15.31 -15.20
N SER A 124 -8.96 -14.29 -14.43
CA SER A 124 -9.96 -13.31 -14.86
C SER A 124 -9.37 -11.97 -15.31
N TYR A 125 -8.07 -11.74 -15.06
CA TYR A 125 -7.37 -10.46 -15.29
C TYR A 125 -8.03 -9.26 -14.57
N ARG A 126 -8.85 -9.54 -13.55
CA ARG A 126 -9.47 -8.50 -12.72
C ARG A 126 -8.53 -8.07 -11.60
N ILE A 127 -8.65 -6.81 -11.20
CA ILE A 127 -7.99 -6.31 -9.99
C ILE A 127 -8.69 -6.91 -8.78
N VAL A 128 -7.96 -7.69 -7.99
CA VAL A 128 -8.43 -8.31 -6.75
C VAL A 128 -7.42 -8.09 -5.63
N ALA A 129 -7.79 -8.37 -4.40
CA ALA A 129 -6.85 -8.31 -3.30
C ALA A 129 -6.81 -9.60 -2.48
N SER A 130 -5.69 -9.83 -1.82
CA SER A 130 -5.43 -10.96 -0.95
C SER A 130 -4.96 -10.52 0.43
N ALA A 131 -5.55 -11.07 1.49
CA ALA A 131 -5.06 -10.92 2.86
C ALA A 131 -3.95 -11.93 3.21
N LYS A 132 -3.57 -12.78 2.26
CA LYS A 132 -2.47 -13.75 2.42
C LYS A 132 -1.12 -13.08 2.09
N VAL A 133 -0.81 -12.00 2.81
CA VAL A 133 0.32 -11.09 2.61
C VAL A 133 1.65 -11.83 2.40
N ASP A 134 1.91 -12.90 3.17
CA ASP A 134 3.16 -13.67 3.10
C ASP A 134 3.50 -14.21 1.69
N ARG A 135 2.49 -14.37 0.82
CA ARG A 135 2.67 -14.91 -0.55
C ARG A 135 3.32 -13.92 -1.51
N TYR A 136 3.13 -12.65 -1.24
CA TYR A 136 3.53 -11.55 -2.13
C TYR A 136 4.81 -10.84 -1.66
N LEU A 137 5.30 -11.19 -0.47
CA LEU A 137 6.56 -10.67 0.04
C LEU A 137 7.74 -11.37 -0.63
N SER A 138 8.77 -10.59 -1.00
CA SER A 138 9.97 -11.11 -1.61
C SER A 138 10.71 -12.05 -0.66
N LYS A 139 11.21 -13.15 -1.23
CA LYS A 139 12.10 -14.11 -0.56
C LYS A 139 13.56 -13.87 -0.90
N GLU A 140 13.84 -12.92 -1.77
CA GLU A 140 15.19 -12.52 -2.12
C GLU A 140 15.87 -11.83 -0.95
N LYS A 141 17.20 -11.88 -0.92
CA LYS A 141 17.96 -11.13 0.08
C LYS A 141 17.74 -9.63 -0.14
N ALA A 142 17.31 -8.97 0.91
CA ALA A 142 17.06 -7.53 0.84
C ALA A 142 18.38 -6.74 0.73
N PRO A 143 18.42 -5.69 -0.11
CA PRO A 143 19.62 -4.88 -0.34
C PRO A 143 19.77 -3.75 0.67
N TYR A 144 19.36 -3.98 1.94
CA TYR A 144 19.42 -2.96 2.97
C TYR A 144 20.68 -3.07 3.81
N GLU A 145 21.16 -1.91 4.26
CA GLU A 145 22.29 -1.79 5.20
C GLU A 145 21.79 -1.44 6.62
N PRO A 146 22.51 -1.85 7.68
CA PRO A 146 22.20 -1.44 9.03
C PRO A 146 22.18 0.09 9.17
N GLY A 147 21.14 0.62 9.82
CA GLY A 147 20.93 2.06 9.98
C GLY A 147 20.18 2.74 8.84
N GLN A 148 19.90 2.05 7.74
CA GLN A 148 19.11 2.59 6.63
C GLN A 148 17.66 2.85 7.08
N GLU A 149 17.15 4.07 6.77
CA GLU A 149 15.75 4.44 6.98
C GLU A 149 14.88 3.79 5.89
N VAL A 150 13.76 3.22 6.30
CA VAL A 150 12.78 2.55 5.42
C VAL A 150 11.36 2.90 5.84
N SER A 151 10.44 2.91 4.88
CA SER A 151 9.00 2.99 5.15
C SER A 151 8.45 1.61 5.44
N ILE A 152 7.63 1.48 6.48
CA ILE A 152 7.04 0.20 6.86
C ILE A 152 5.53 0.30 7.05
N LEU A 153 4.84 -0.79 6.75
CA LEU A 153 3.42 -1.00 7.07
C LEU A 153 3.32 -2.17 8.07
N ILE A 154 2.82 -1.90 9.27
CA ILE A 154 2.57 -2.93 10.29
C ILE A 154 1.41 -3.81 9.83
N TRP A 155 1.63 -5.11 9.70
CA TRP A 155 0.58 -5.99 9.17
C TRP A 155 0.15 -7.13 10.09
N GLN A 156 0.96 -7.52 11.08
CA GLN A 156 0.59 -8.57 12.01
C GLN A 156 1.31 -8.43 13.36
N LYS A 157 0.56 -8.51 14.46
CA LYS A 157 1.13 -8.73 15.80
C LYS A 157 1.48 -10.21 15.99
N THR A 158 2.61 -10.50 16.65
CA THR A 158 3.10 -11.83 17.00
C THR A 158 3.58 -11.83 18.45
N ASP A 159 3.90 -12.99 19.00
CA ASP A 159 4.45 -13.11 20.36
C ASP A 159 5.83 -12.44 20.51
N LEU A 160 6.58 -12.27 19.42
CA LEU A 160 7.90 -11.64 19.41
C LEU A 160 7.84 -10.12 19.21
N GLY A 161 6.70 -9.59 18.75
CA GLY A 161 6.54 -8.19 18.37
C GLY A 161 5.67 -8.02 17.12
N PHE A 162 6.00 -7.09 16.24
CA PHE A 162 5.21 -6.78 15.06
C PHE A 162 5.94 -7.11 13.77
N LYS A 163 5.28 -7.86 12.90
CA LYS A 163 5.72 -8.00 11.50
C LYS A 163 5.35 -6.75 10.72
N ALA A 164 6.27 -6.29 9.89
CA ALA A 164 6.12 -5.14 9.04
C ALA A 164 6.47 -5.47 7.59
N ILE A 165 5.77 -4.83 6.66
CA ILE A 165 6.11 -4.82 5.23
C ILE A 165 7.02 -3.63 5.00
N ILE A 166 8.19 -3.85 4.41
CA ILE A 166 9.21 -2.85 4.13
C ILE A 166 9.13 -2.51 2.65
N GLU A 167 8.96 -1.20 2.32
CA GLU A 167 8.98 -0.66 0.95
C GLU A 167 8.13 -1.49 -0.02
N ASN A 168 6.93 -1.92 0.39
CA ASN A 168 6.01 -2.75 -0.40
C ASN A 168 6.63 -4.08 -0.92
N ARG A 169 7.72 -4.57 -0.34
CA ARG A 169 8.44 -5.69 -0.92
C ARG A 169 8.92 -6.74 0.08
N TYR A 170 9.51 -6.33 1.20
CA TYR A 170 10.17 -7.26 2.11
C TYR A 170 9.45 -7.38 3.45
N SER A 171 9.71 -8.46 4.18
CA SER A 171 9.21 -8.65 5.54
C SER A 171 10.27 -8.30 6.56
N GLY A 172 9.90 -7.51 7.57
CA GLY A 172 10.72 -7.21 8.74
C GLY A 172 10.01 -7.52 10.04
N LEU A 173 10.76 -7.54 11.12
CA LEU A 173 10.28 -7.75 12.49
C LEU A 173 10.74 -6.62 13.40
N LEU A 174 9.78 -5.98 14.08
CA LEU A 174 10.01 -5.09 15.21
C LEU A 174 9.80 -5.88 16.47
N TYR A 175 10.84 -6.06 17.29
CA TYR A 175 10.72 -6.77 18.56
C TYR A 175 10.00 -5.94 19.62
N GLU A 176 9.15 -6.57 20.44
CA GLU A 176 8.40 -5.91 21.51
C GLU A 176 9.32 -5.11 22.46
N SER A 177 10.52 -5.64 22.75
CA SER A 177 11.53 -4.97 23.59
C SER A 177 12.14 -3.69 23.02
N GLU A 178 11.92 -3.43 21.73
CA GLU A 178 12.45 -2.27 21.01
C GLU A 178 11.35 -1.24 20.67
N ILE A 179 10.12 -1.47 21.17
CA ILE A 179 8.95 -0.67 20.88
C ILE A 179 8.58 0.15 22.13
N PHE A 180 8.72 1.48 22.03
CA PHE A 180 8.42 2.41 23.11
C PHE A 180 7.19 3.29 22.85
N GLN A 181 6.42 2.94 21.82
CA GLN A 181 5.19 3.63 21.45
C GLN A 181 4.10 2.63 21.06
N PRO A 182 2.81 2.95 21.22
CA PRO A 182 1.74 2.06 20.80
C PRO A 182 1.77 1.83 19.28
N LEU A 183 1.77 0.57 18.87
CA LEU A 183 1.67 0.15 17.47
C LEU A 183 0.40 -0.68 17.27
N HIS A 184 -0.18 -0.55 16.09
CA HIS A 184 -1.31 -1.37 15.67
C HIS A 184 -1.19 -1.77 14.19
N THR A 185 -1.86 -2.84 13.82
CA THR A 185 -1.95 -3.30 12.43
C THR A 185 -2.55 -2.19 11.56
N GLY A 186 -1.98 -1.97 10.39
CA GLY A 186 -2.37 -0.93 9.45
C GLY A 186 -1.59 0.38 9.59
N MET A 187 -0.80 0.54 10.64
CA MET A 187 0.07 1.72 10.79
C MET A 187 1.18 1.74 9.75
N THR A 188 1.35 2.88 9.08
CA THR A 188 2.51 3.18 8.23
C THR A 188 3.41 4.17 8.96
N LEU A 189 4.69 3.85 9.05
CA LEU A 189 5.68 4.70 9.73
C LEU A 189 7.09 4.47 9.16
N LYS A 190 8.02 5.35 9.54
CA LYS A 190 9.43 5.17 9.27
C LYS A 190 10.06 4.28 10.33
N ALA A 191 10.99 3.43 9.90
CA ALA A 191 11.80 2.59 10.76
C ALA A 191 13.23 2.53 10.23
N TYR A 192 14.13 1.93 10.98
CA TYR A 192 15.51 1.74 10.60
C TYR A 192 15.84 0.26 10.58
N VAL A 193 16.59 -0.16 9.58
CA VAL A 193 17.11 -1.53 9.52
C VAL A 193 18.17 -1.70 10.62
N LYS A 194 17.90 -2.60 11.56
CA LYS A 194 18.87 -2.99 12.59
C LYS A 194 19.93 -3.91 12.01
N GLN A 195 19.46 -4.94 11.31
CA GLN A 195 20.30 -5.89 10.57
C GLN A 195 19.48 -6.68 9.56
N VAL A 196 20.16 -7.14 8.51
CA VAL A 196 19.67 -8.20 7.61
C VAL A 196 20.44 -9.48 8.00
N ARG A 197 19.69 -10.48 8.47
CA ARG A 197 20.26 -11.74 8.93
C ARG A 197 20.71 -12.62 7.76
N GLU A 198 21.54 -13.61 8.04
CA GLU A 198 21.97 -14.60 7.04
C GLU A 198 20.81 -15.41 6.45
N ASP A 199 19.76 -15.65 7.26
CA ASP A 199 18.51 -16.31 6.80
C ASP A 199 17.56 -15.40 6.01
N GLY A 200 17.98 -14.17 5.68
CA GLY A 200 17.23 -13.19 4.92
C GLY A 200 16.19 -12.41 5.72
N LYS A 201 16.00 -12.69 7.02
CA LYS A 201 15.10 -11.92 7.87
C LYS A 201 15.67 -10.54 8.19
N ILE A 202 14.80 -9.56 8.34
CA ILE A 202 15.17 -8.18 8.60
C ILE A 202 14.67 -7.78 9.98
N ASP A 203 15.59 -7.42 10.85
CA ASP A 203 15.27 -6.84 12.14
C ASP A 203 15.18 -5.31 12.00
N LEU A 204 14.12 -4.73 12.55
CA LEU A 204 13.82 -3.30 12.49
C LEU A 204 13.83 -2.68 13.87
N ILE A 205 14.11 -1.38 13.92
CA ILE A 205 13.97 -0.52 15.10
C ILE A 205 13.30 0.80 14.72
N LEU A 206 12.61 1.43 15.66
CA LEU A 206 11.89 2.68 15.42
C LEU A 206 12.77 3.93 15.62
N GLN A 207 13.85 3.81 16.38
CA GLN A 207 14.78 4.90 16.63
C GLN A 207 16.05 4.72 15.81
N LYS A 208 16.59 5.83 15.31
CA LYS A 208 17.87 5.80 14.58
C LYS A 208 18.98 5.27 15.49
N PRO A 209 19.80 4.33 15.02
CA PRO A 209 20.90 3.80 15.82
C PRO A 209 21.81 4.96 16.32
N GLY A 210 22.01 5.02 17.65
CA GLY A 210 22.86 6.02 18.30
C GLY A 210 22.14 7.26 18.86
N GLN A 211 20.89 7.57 18.45
CA GLN A 211 20.14 8.71 19.01
C GLN A 211 19.50 8.42 20.36
N GLY A 212 18.91 7.22 20.57
CA GLY A 212 18.25 6.90 21.84
C GLY A 212 19.19 6.84 23.05
N LYS A 213 20.46 6.48 22.85
CA LYS A 213 21.44 6.48 23.94
C LYS A 213 21.87 7.90 24.38
N VAL A 214 21.82 8.88 23.47
CA VAL A 214 22.22 10.26 23.76
C VAL A 214 21.11 11.01 24.50
N GLU A 215 19.84 10.78 24.16
CA GLU A 215 18.70 11.43 24.83
C GLU A 215 18.49 10.87 26.25
N ASP A 216 18.60 9.55 26.45
CA ASP A 216 18.56 8.92 27.77
C ASP A 216 19.75 9.36 28.63
N PHE A 217 20.95 9.46 28.05
CA PHE A 217 22.13 9.94 28.77
C PHE A 217 22.03 11.43 29.13
N ALA A 218 21.51 12.24 28.21
CA ALA A 218 21.29 13.67 28.46
C ALA A 218 20.19 13.93 29.50
N ALA A 219 19.10 13.16 29.48
CA ALA A 219 18.05 13.24 30.51
C ALA A 219 18.58 12.81 31.87
N THR A 220 19.29 11.69 31.96
CA THR A 220 19.90 11.20 33.20
C THR A 220 20.96 12.16 33.73
N LEU A 221 21.75 12.80 32.86
CA LEU A 221 22.75 13.78 33.24
C LEU A 221 22.10 15.07 33.74
N LEU A 222 21.02 15.54 33.13
CA LEU A 222 20.25 16.69 33.56
C LEU A 222 19.57 16.48 34.89
N ASP A 223 19.03 15.30 35.15
CA ASP A 223 18.43 14.95 36.44
C ASP A 223 19.52 14.87 37.54
N TYR A 224 20.67 14.28 37.24
CA TYR A 224 21.80 14.23 38.16
C TYR A 224 22.35 15.64 38.52
N ILE A 225 22.42 16.56 37.53
CA ILE A 225 22.85 17.95 37.75
C ILE A 225 21.81 18.71 38.59
N ARG A 226 20.51 18.42 38.40
CA ARG A 226 19.44 19.06 39.22
C ARG A 226 19.40 18.57 40.66
N GLU A 227 19.83 17.35 40.94
CA GLU A 227 19.90 16.80 42.32
C GLU A 227 21.14 17.24 43.08
N GLN A 228 22.17 17.76 42.41
CA GLN A 228 23.43 18.19 43.01
C GLN A 228 23.58 19.73 43.12
N GLY A 229 22.63 20.50 42.62
CA GLY A 229 22.61 21.99 42.66
C GLY A 229 21.51 22.53 43.55
#